data_698d4e98a9d20531ebab5cf7fe25c757
#
_entry.id   698d4e98a9d20531ebab5cf7fe25c757
#
_cell.length_a   1.000
_cell.length_b   1.000
_cell.length_c   1.000
_cell.angle_alpha   90.00
_cell.angle_beta   90.00
_cell.angle_gamma   90.00
#
_symmetry.space_group_name_H-M   'P 1'
#
loop_
_entity.id
_entity.type
_entity.pdbx_description
1 polymer ?
#
loop_
_entity_poly.entity_id
_entity_poly.type
_entity_poly.pdbx_seq_one_letter_code
_entity_poly.pdbx_strand_id
1 'polypeptide(L)'
;MVLFIPGFMQRGDAWRPVAELLPERYPSRLLDHAEHSFEGRLGEILSSSASVLVGYSLGGRLALRAALRSPDSFTAVVVVGSTAGIEEGPLRVQRVEADEKLASWIEAMPIEDIVALWERQPLFADQSDLLVEEQRPGRLSQDPRSLALLLRTAGQGTLDPVWHELRTLDLPLLAIAGARDDGYSAAAKRIASTAPHARAAIVEEAGHAPQLQQPAAVAELITRFLDDVANG
;
A
#
# COMPACT_ATOMS: atom_id res chain seq x y z
N MET A 1 -3.38 14.93 -10.76
CA MET A 1 -4.28 14.40 -9.71
C MET A 1 -3.57 13.26 -8.99
N VAL A 2 -3.65 13.23 -7.65
CA VAL A 2 -3.08 12.19 -6.80
C VAL A 2 -4.13 11.10 -6.54
N LEU A 3 -3.82 9.83 -6.83
CA LEU A 3 -4.68 8.69 -6.55
C LEU A 3 -4.16 7.95 -5.31
N PHE A 4 -4.98 7.89 -4.27
CA PHE A 4 -4.70 7.15 -3.06
C PHE A 4 -5.28 5.74 -3.12
N ILE A 5 -4.42 4.73 -2.98
CA ILE A 5 -4.73 3.30 -3.17
C ILE A 5 -4.64 2.60 -1.81
N PRO A 6 -5.76 2.04 -1.30
CA PRO A 6 -5.81 1.43 0.02
C PRO A 6 -5.06 0.10 0.09
N GLY A 7 -4.74 -0.31 1.31
CA GLY A 7 -4.19 -1.62 1.62
C GLY A 7 -5.25 -2.72 1.70
N PHE A 8 -4.80 -3.93 2.06
CA PHE A 8 -5.71 -5.03 2.38
C PHE A 8 -6.56 -4.68 3.61
N MET A 9 -7.83 -5.07 3.62
CA MET A 9 -8.80 -4.75 4.68
C MET A 9 -9.08 -3.24 4.87
N GLN A 10 -8.75 -2.41 3.85
CA GLN A 10 -9.04 -0.98 3.87
C GLN A 10 -9.93 -0.56 2.70
N ARG A 11 -10.65 0.55 2.89
CA ARG A 11 -11.33 1.33 1.84
C ARG A 11 -10.52 2.59 1.55
N GLY A 12 -10.90 3.31 0.50
CA GLY A 12 -10.24 4.55 0.12
C GLY A 12 -10.24 5.60 1.21
N ASP A 13 -11.30 5.66 2.03
CA ASP A 13 -11.44 6.62 3.12
C ASP A 13 -10.39 6.50 4.23
N ALA A 14 -9.69 5.36 4.35
CA ALA A 14 -8.52 5.22 5.22
C ALA A 14 -7.40 6.23 4.89
N TRP A 15 -7.39 6.78 3.69
CA TRP A 15 -6.45 7.81 3.27
C TRP A 15 -6.92 9.25 3.54
N ARG A 16 -8.18 9.45 3.97
CA ARG A 16 -8.76 10.76 4.20
C ARG A 16 -7.90 11.67 5.10
N PRO A 17 -7.36 11.17 6.25
CA PRO A 17 -6.57 12.02 7.14
C PRO A 17 -5.31 12.61 6.49
N VAL A 18 -4.73 11.91 5.51
CA VAL A 18 -3.56 12.38 4.75
C VAL A 18 -4.01 13.28 3.59
N ALA A 19 -5.04 12.85 2.84
CA ALA A 19 -5.48 13.54 1.64
C ALA A 19 -6.01 14.96 1.92
N GLU A 20 -6.70 15.17 3.04
CA GLU A 20 -7.22 16.48 3.48
C GLU A 20 -6.11 17.45 3.91
N LEU A 21 -4.92 16.95 4.21
CA LEU A 21 -3.75 17.77 4.56
C LEU A 21 -2.88 18.15 3.36
N LEU A 22 -3.15 17.58 2.17
CA LEU A 22 -2.43 17.99 0.97
C LEU A 22 -2.91 19.37 0.50
N PRO A 23 -1.98 20.23 0.00
CA PRO A 23 -2.33 21.50 -0.61
C PRO A 23 -3.29 21.34 -1.80
N GLU A 24 -4.16 22.32 -2.04
CA GLU A 24 -5.15 22.35 -3.14
C GLU A 24 -4.53 22.15 -4.53
N ARG A 25 -3.25 22.50 -4.73
CA ARG A 25 -2.51 22.23 -5.97
C ARG A 25 -2.32 20.73 -6.27
N TYR A 26 -2.54 19.86 -5.29
CA TYR A 26 -2.51 18.40 -5.42
C TYR A 26 -3.91 17.79 -5.24
N PRO A 27 -4.83 18.00 -6.19
CA PRO A 27 -6.18 17.44 -6.09
C PRO A 27 -6.11 15.93 -5.94
N SER A 28 -6.82 15.40 -4.95
CA SER A 28 -6.73 14.02 -4.49
C SER A 28 -8.01 13.24 -4.77
N ARG A 29 -7.85 11.96 -5.11
CA ARG A 29 -8.92 10.97 -5.22
C ARG A 29 -8.59 9.76 -4.34
N LEU A 30 -9.53 9.38 -3.48
CA LEU A 30 -9.45 8.15 -2.69
C LEU A 30 -10.09 7.02 -3.51
N LEU A 31 -9.35 5.95 -3.76
CA LEU A 31 -9.83 4.85 -4.59
C LEU A 31 -10.57 3.83 -3.73
N ASP A 32 -11.86 3.66 -3.96
CA ASP A 32 -12.59 2.47 -3.55
C ASP A 32 -12.63 1.50 -4.73
N HIS A 33 -11.97 0.35 -4.56
CA HIS A 33 -11.93 -0.66 -5.60
C HIS A 33 -13.31 -1.32 -5.78
N ALA A 34 -13.81 -1.38 -7.01
CA ALA A 34 -14.93 -2.21 -7.39
C ALA A 34 -14.48 -3.64 -7.73
N GLU A 35 -13.26 -3.77 -8.21
CA GLU A 35 -12.65 -5.05 -8.57
C GLU A 35 -12.04 -5.76 -7.36
N HIS A 36 -12.07 -7.09 -7.39
CA HIS A 36 -11.67 -7.93 -6.28
C HIS A 36 -10.41 -8.76 -6.53
N SER A 37 -9.97 -8.86 -7.80
CA SER A 37 -8.71 -9.51 -8.16
C SER A 37 -7.57 -8.50 -8.30
N PHE A 38 -6.33 -8.99 -8.28
CA PHE A 38 -5.15 -8.16 -8.53
C PHE A 38 -5.22 -7.46 -9.90
N GLU A 39 -5.47 -8.21 -10.98
CA GLU A 39 -5.51 -7.64 -12.34
C GLU A 39 -6.67 -6.67 -12.52
N GLY A 40 -7.85 -6.95 -11.94
CA GLY A 40 -8.96 -6.03 -11.96
C GLY A 40 -8.61 -4.70 -11.29
N ARG A 41 -8.05 -4.72 -10.06
CA ARG A 41 -7.61 -3.52 -9.35
C ARG A 41 -6.49 -2.77 -10.06
N LEU A 42 -5.57 -3.49 -10.68
CA LEU A 42 -4.53 -2.89 -11.50
C LEU A 42 -5.14 -2.18 -12.73
N GLY A 43 -6.12 -2.79 -13.37
CA GLY A 43 -6.89 -2.19 -14.47
C GLY A 43 -7.60 -0.90 -14.08
N GLU A 44 -8.23 -0.84 -12.89
CA GLU A 44 -8.85 0.39 -12.35
C GLU A 44 -7.83 1.52 -12.19
N ILE A 45 -6.63 1.22 -11.68
CA ILE A 45 -5.56 2.21 -11.51
C ILE A 45 -5.07 2.71 -12.87
N LEU A 46 -4.81 1.81 -13.81
CA LEU A 46 -4.32 2.13 -15.16
C LEU A 46 -5.34 2.91 -15.99
N SER A 47 -6.64 2.69 -15.78
CA SER A 47 -7.70 3.44 -16.44
C SER A 47 -8.04 4.76 -15.75
N SER A 48 -7.42 5.06 -14.61
CA SER A 48 -7.62 6.32 -13.92
C SER A 48 -6.92 7.48 -14.65
N SER A 49 -7.42 8.70 -14.47
CA SER A 49 -6.77 9.92 -14.97
C SER A 49 -5.70 10.46 -14.01
N ALA A 50 -5.21 9.63 -13.08
CA ALA A 50 -4.22 10.04 -12.11
C ALA A 50 -2.83 10.14 -12.75
N SER A 51 -2.07 11.15 -12.34
CA SER A 51 -0.66 11.32 -12.71
C SER A 51 0.29 10.93 -11.56
N VAL A 52 -0.20 10.87 -10.34
CA VAL A 52 0.57 10.46 -9.16
C VAL A 52 -0.16 9.32 -8.45
N LEU A 53 0.58 8.28 -8.09
CA LEU A 53 0.07 7.14 -7.33
C LEU A 53 0.61 7.17 -5.90
N VAL A 54 -0.25 7.03 -4.91
CA VAL A 54 0.10 6.89 -3.50
C VAL A 54 -0.55 5.63 -2.96
N GLY A 55 0.23 4.60 -2.66
CA GLY A 55 -0.31 3.30 -2.27
C GLY A 55 0.20 2.81 -0.92
N TYR A 56 -0.69 2.26 -0.09
CA TYR A 56 -0.32 1.65 1.18
C TYR A 56 -0.30 0.13 1.09
N SER A 57 0.75 -0.50 1.59
CA SER A 57 0.90 -1.96 1.71
C SER A 57 0.58 -2.68 0.38
N LEU A 58 -0.54 -3.39 0.27
CA LEU A 58 -1.03 -3.96 -0.99
C LEU A 58 -1.22 -2.87 -2.07
N GLY A 59 -1.79 -1.73 -1.71
CA GLY A 59 -1.94 -0.58 -2.61
C GLY A 59 -0.60 -0.06 -3.14
N GLY A 60 0.45 -0.11 -2.33
CA GLY A 60 1.81 0.22 -2.76
C GLY A 60 2.36 -0.80 -3.78
N ARG A 61 2.08 -2.10 -3.61
CA ARG A 61 2.44 -3.13 -4.60
C ARG A 61 1.69 -2.95 -5.91
N LEU A 62 0.42 -2.55 -5.85
CA LEU A 62 -0.37 -2.19 -7.03
C LEU A 62 0.20 -0.94 -7.73
N ALA A 63 0.55 0.10 -6.96
CA ALA A 63 1.14 1.34 -7.49
C ALA A 63 2.47 1.09 -8.21
N LEU A 64 3.38 0.30 -7.62
CA LEU A 64 4.64 -0.08 -8.27
C LEU A 64 4.40 -0.80 -9.60
N ARG A 65 3.45 -1.75 -9.64
CA ARG A 65 3.17 -2.50 -10.86
C ARG A 65 2.45 -1.67 -11.91
N ALA A 66 1.58 -0.75 -11.51
CA ALA A 66 0.98 0.21 -12.44
C ALA A 66 2.05 1.08 -13.09
N ALA A 67 2.98 1.61 -12.29
CA ALA A 67 4.09 2.42 -12.78
C ALA A 67 5.02 1.63 -13.72
N LEU A 68 5.36 0.40 -13.38
CA LEU A 68 6.17 -0.47 -14.25
C LEU A 68 5.47 -0.86 -15.55
N ARG A 69 4.14 -1.05 -15.52
CA ARG A 69 3.35 -1.42 -16.70
C ARG A 69 3.11 -0.27 -17.66
N SER A 70 3.02 0.96 -17.15
CA SER A 70 2.72 2.17 -17.91
C SER A 70 3.49 3.37 -17.37
N PRO A 71 4.83 3.39 -17.45
CA PRO A 71 5.65 4.42 -16.82
C PRO A 71 5.30 5.83 -17.35
N ASP A 72 5.02 5.96 -18.64
CA ASP A 72 4.69 7.24 -19.27
C ASP A 72 3.34 7.85 -18.82
N SER A 73 2.51 7.07 -18.14
CA SER A 73 1.21 7.52 -17.62
C SER A 73 1.31 8.28 -16.30
N PHE A 74 2.44 8.16 -15.61
CA PHE A 74 2.61 8.71 -14.27
C PHE A 74 3.81 9.64 -14.18
N THR A 75 3.75 10.61 -13.29
CA THR A 75 4.84 11.57 -13.01
C THR A 75 5.57 11.25 -11.72
N ALA A 76 4.94 10.54 -10.80
CA ALA A 76 5.55 10.13 -9.53
C ALA A 76 4.78 8.96 -8.87
N VAL A 77 5.48 8.21 -8.03
CA VAL A 77 4.91 7.13 -7.22
C VAL A 77 5.34 7.29 -5.76
N VAL A 78 4.41 7.10 -4.84
CA VAL A 78 4.67 7.01 -3.40
C VAL A 78 4.16 5.67 -2.90
N VAL A 79 5.00 4.94 -2.18
CA VAL A 79 4.60 3.69 -1.52
C VAL A 79 4.81 3.81 -0.01
N VAL A 80 3.83 3.39 0.76
CA VAL A 80 3.81 3.48 2.22
C VAL A 80 3.65 2.08 2.80
N GLY A 81 4.56 1.66 3.69
CA GLY A 81 4.52 0.33 4.30
C GLY A 81 4.47 -0.80 3.25
N SER A 82 5.25 -0.70 2.18
CA SER A 82 5.19 -1.62 1.05
C SER A 82 6.55 -2.20 0.65
N THR A 83 6.53 -3.19 -0.23
CA THR A 83 7.72 -3.90 -0.71
C THR A 83 7.60 -4.21 -2.20
N ALA A 84 8.72 -4.44 -2.87
CA ALA A 84 8.77 -4.91 -4.24
C ALA A 84 8.63 -6.43 -4.39
N GLY A 85 8.40 -7.18 -3.28
CA GLY A 85 8.12 -8.61 -3.29
C GLY A 85 9.20 -9.46 -2.65
N ILE A 86 8.93 -10.76 -2.56
CA ILE A 86 9.81 -11.78 -1.97
C ILE A 86 10.60 -12.46 -3.08
N GLU A 87 11.93 -12.35 -3.08
CA GLU A 87 12.80 -12.99 -4.10
C GLU A 87 13.11 -14.45 -3.79
N GLU A 88 13.20 -14.79 -2.51
CA GLU A 88 13.59 -16.13 -2.08
C GLU A 88 12.47 -17.13 -2.36
N GLY A 89 12.72 -18.08 -3.25
CA GLY A 89 11.74 -19.08 -3.68
C GLY A 89 11.09 -19.85 -2.53
N PRO A 90 11.83 -20.41 -1.57
CA PRO A 90 11.24 -21.11 -0.43
C PRO A 90 10.33 -20.22 0.43
N LEU A 91 10.70 -18.97 0.67
CA LEU A 91 9.86 -18.02 1.43
C LEU A 91 8.60 -17.64 0.64
N ARG A 92 8.70 -17.53 -0.69
CA ARG A 92 7.51 -17.31 -1.54
C ARG A 92 6.53 -18.46 -1.42
N VAL A 93 7.00 -19.72 -1.54
CA VAL A 93 6.14 -20.90 -1.40
C VAL A 93 5.46 -20.92 -0.04
N GLN A 94 6.23 -20.74 1.03
CA GLN A 94 5.68 -20.67 2.39
C GLN A 94 4.63 -19.56 2.53
N ARG A 95 4.87 -18.41 1.90
CA ARG A 95 3.92 -17.30 1.93
C ARG A 95 2.64 -17.60 1.15
N VAL A 96 2.72 -18.25 -0.02
CA VAL A 96 1.54 -18.69 -0.79
C VAL A 96 0.70 -19.66 0.02
N GLU A 97 1.33 -20.64 0.69
CA GLU A 97 0.62 -21.59 1.55
C GLU A 97 -0.06 -20.90 2.75
N ALA A 98 0.59 -19.92 3.35
CA ALA A 98 0.02 -19.13 4.45
C ALA A 98 -1.16 -18.27 3.98
N ASP A 99 -1.03 -17.58 2.83
CA ASP A 99 -2.07 -16.77 2.24
C ASP A 99 -3.28 -17.63 1.83
N GLU A 100 -3.08 -18.87 1.30
CA GLU A 100 -4.18 -19.78 0.95
C GLU A 100 -4.91 -20.30 2.21
N LYS A 101 -4.18 -20.64 3.26
CA LYS A 101 -4.81 -21.05 4.54
C LYS A 101 -5.67 -19.91 5.12
N LEU A 102 -5.15 -18.69 5.07
CA LEU A 102 -5.88 -17.51 5.52
C LEU A 102 -7.09 -17.22 4.62
N ALA A 103 -6.95 -17.32 3.30
CA ALA A 103 -8.04 -17.12 2.35
C ALA A 103 -9.17 -18.13 2.56
N SER A 104 -8.83 -19.41 2.71
CA SER A 104 -9.81 -20.47 2.98
C SER A 104 -10.54 -20.27 4.31
N TRP A 105 -9.84 -19.79 5.34
CA TRP A 105 -10.46 -19.44 6.62
C TRP A 105 -11.39 -18.24 6.49
N ILE A 106 -10.95 -17.16 5.80
CA ILE A 106 -11.75 -15.95 5.56
C ILE A 106 -13.05 -16.29 4.83
N GLU A 107 -13.02 -17.15 3.81
CA GLU A 107 -14.23 -17.56 3.06
C GLU A 107 -15.28 -18.27 3.93
N ALA A 108 -14.85 -18.91 5.00
CA ALA A 108 -15.72 -19.68 5.90
C ALA A 108 -16.25 -18.88 7.09
N MET A 109 -15.69 -17.69 7.36
CA MET A 109 -15.98 -16.94 8.58
C MET A 109 -16.84 -15.70 8.34
N PRO A 110 -17.65 -15.29 9.34
CA PRO A 110 -18.32 -13.99 9.35
C PRO A 110 -17.28 -12.86 9.34
N ILE A 111 -17.65 -11.73 8.76
CA ILE A 111 -16.74 -10.57 8.66
C ILE A 111 -16.30 -10.05 10.03
N GLU A 112 -17.12 -10.16 11.06
CA GLU A 112 -16.83 -9.76 12.43
C GLU A 112 -15.64 -10.54 13.00
N ASP A 113 -15.60 -11.86 12.77
CA ASP A 113 -14.52 -12.74 13.24
C ASP A 113 -13.22 -12.46 12.47
N ILE A 114 -13.34 -12.18 11.17
CA ILE A 114 -12.20 -11.80 10.31
C ILE A 114 -11.59 -10.49 10.82
N VAL A 115 -12.40 -9.49 11.07
CA VAL A 115 -11.96 -8.18 11.59
C VAL A 115 -11.33 -8.34 12.97
N ALA A 116 -11.94 -9.12 13.87
CA ALA A 116 -11.40 -9.36 15.20
C ALA A 116 -10.01 -10.05 15.17
N LEU A 117 -9.81 -11.01 14.24
CA LEU A 117 -8.50 -11.62 14.02
C LEU A 117 -7.50 -10.62 13.40
N TRP A 118 -7.93 -9.86 12.41
CA TRP A 118 -7.09 -8.89 11.71
C TRP A 118 -6.53 -7.82 12.65
N GLU A 119 -7.38 -7.27 13.51
CA GLU A 119 -7.00 -6.23 14.47
C GLU A 119 -6.00 -6.69 15.53
N ARG A 120 -5.90 -8.00 15.76
CA ARG A 120 -4.94 -8.60 16.70
C ARG A 120 -3.61 -9.00 16.07
N GLN A 121 -3.42 -8.74 14.77
CA GLN A 121 -2.16 -9.08 14.11
C GLN A 121 -1.00 -8.32 14.75
N PRO A 122 0.15 -8.97 15.01
CA PRO A 122 1.34 -8.31 15.58
C PRO A 122 1.77 -7.07 14.80
N LEU A 123 1.48 -7.04 13.50
CA LEU A 123 1.77 -5.93 12.59
C LEU A 123 1.09 -4.61 12.99
N PHE A 124 0.02 -4.68 13.79
CA PHE A 124 -0.79 -3.53 14.25
C PHE A 124 -0.78 -3.35 15.77
N ALA A 125 0.11 -4.07 16.48
CA ALA A 125 0.14 -4.08 17.95
C ALA A 125 0.48 -2.70 18.56
N ASP A 126 1.02 -1.79 17.79
CA ASP A 126 1.38 -0.43 18.18
C ASP A 126 0.30 0.63 17.84
N GLN A 127 -0.82 0.21 17.24
CA GLN A 127 -1.97 1.10 17.01
C GLN A 127 -2.76 1.32 18.30
N SER A 128 -3.22 2.55 18.52
CA SER A 128 -4.11 2.85 19.65
C SER A 128 -5.50 2.23 19.45
N ASP A 129 -6.18 1.92 20.54
CA ASP A 129 -7.56 1.41 20.49
C ASP A 129 -8.49 2.35 19.70
N LEU A 130 -8.31 3.67 19.86
CA LEU A 130 -9.08 4.67 19.12
C LEU A 130 -8.89 4.52 17.60
N LEU A 131 -7.66 4.39 17.14
CA LEU A 131 -7.36 4.20 15.72
C LEU A 131 -7.94 2.89 15.18
N VAL A 132 -7.89 1.81 15.97
CA VAL A 132 -8.49 0.53 15.62
C VAL A 132 -10.00 0.67 15.46
N GLU A 133 -10.68 1.37 16.40
CA GLU A 133 -12.12 1.63 16.36
C GLU A 133 -12.53 2.50 15.18
N GLU A 134 -11.76 3.54 14.84
CA GLU A 134 -11.99 4.39 13.66
C GLU A 134 -11.92 3.61 12.34
N GLN A 135 -11.03 2.64 12.24
CA GLN A 135 -10.88 1.82 11.03
C GLN A 135 -11.90 0.67 10.92
N ARG A 136 -12.50 0.26 12.02
CA ARG A 136 -13.39 -0.92 12.11
C ARG A 136 -14.61 -0.86 11.17
N PRO A 137 -15.35 0.25 11.01
CA PRO A 137 -16.47 0.31 10.07
C PRO A 137 -16.07 0.00 8.62
N GLY A 138 -14.94 0.52 8.16
CA GLY A 138 -14.39 0.24 6.83
C GLY A 138 -13.99 -1.23 6.66
N ARG A 139 -13.45 -1.86 7.71
CA ARG A 139 -13.11 -3.29 7.73
C ARG A 139 -14.36 -4.17 7.69
N LEU A 140 -15.37 -3.85 8.48
CA LEU A 140 -16.66 -4.58 8.55
C LEU A 140 -17.47 -4.48 7.25
N SER A 141 -17.24 -3.46 6.43
CA SER A 141 -17.90 -3.30 5.13
C SER A 141 -17.29 -4.16 4.00
N GLN A 142 -16.23 -4.91 4.29
CA GLN A 142 -15.58 -5.77 3.29
C GLN A 142 -16.36 -7.08 3.08
N ASP A 143 -16.27 -7.62 1.87
CA ASP A 143 -16.83 -8.92 1.55
C ASP A 143 -15.77 -10.03 1.74
N PRO A 144 -16.03 -11.06 2.56
CA PRO A 144 -15.07 -12.14 2.82
C PRO A 144 -14.57 -12.86 1.56
N ARG A 145 -15.44 -13.11 0.58
CA ARG A 145 -15.05 -13.78 -0.67
C ARG A 145 -14.11 -12.93 -1.50
N SER A 146 -14.36 -11.63 -1.54
CA SER A 146 -13.49 -10.64 -2.21
C SER A 146 -12.13 -10.55 -1.53
N LEU A 147 -12.08 -10.58 -0.21
CA LEU A 147 -10.83 -10.59 0.55
C LEU A 147 -10.01 -11.87 0.30
N ALA A 148 -10.66 -13.03 0.29
CA ALA A 148 -10.00 -14.31 0.00
C ALA A 148 -9.47 -14.35 -1.43
N LEU A 149 -10.24 -13.92 -2.44
CA LEU A 149 -9.79 -13.81 -3.82
C LEU A 149 -8.59 -12.86 -3.95
N LEU A 150 -8.61 -11.76 -3.21
CA LEU A 150 -7.52 -10.79 -3.22
C LEU A 150 -6.23 -11.37 -2.61
N LEU A 151 -6.30 -12.18 -1.55
CA LEU A 151 -5.14 -12.89 -1.01
C LEU A 151 -4.55 -13.87 -2.02
N ARG A 152 -5.40 -14.63 -2.71
CA ARG A 152 -4.97 -15.60 -3.73
C ARG A 152 -4.35 -14.96 -4.95
N THR A 153 -4.81 -13.78 -5.35
CA THR A 153 -4.37 -13.11 -6.58
C THR A 153 -3.33 -12.02 -6.36
N ALA A 154 -3.27 -11.46 -5.15
CA ALA A 154 -2.41 -10.33 -4.79
C ALA A 154 -1.53 -10.58 -3.55
N GLY A 155 -1.49 -11.80 -3.04
CA GLY A 155 -0.61 -12.20 -1.95
C GLY A 155 0.86 -11.90 -2.27
N GLN A 156 1.68 -11.62 -1.25
CA GLN A 156 3.10 -11.32 -1.47
C GLN A 156 3.87 -12.49 -2.09
N GLY A 157 3.46 -13.73 -1.80
CA GLY A 157 4.07 -14.92 -2.39
C GLY A 157 3.60 -15.18 -3.82
N THR A 158 2.36 -14.82 -4.15
CA THR A 158 1.76 -15.02 -5.48
C THR A 158 2.35 -14.05 -6.50
N LEU A 159 2.53 -12.79 -6.11
CA LEU A 159 3.08 -11.78 -7.01
C LEU A 159 4.59 -11.97 -7.18
N ASP A 160 5.06 -12.01 -8.42
CA ASP A 160 6.49 -12.02 -8.71
C ASP A 160 7.18 -10.78 -8.13
N PRO A 161 8.39 -10.89 -7.58
CA PRO A 161 9.13 -9.72 -7.12
C PRO A 161 9.52 -8.84 -8.31
N VAL A 162 9.45 -7.51 -8.11
CA VAL A 162 9.78 -6.52 -9.16
C VAL A 162 11.07 -5.73 -8.87
N TRP A 163 11.96 -6.29 -8.05
CA TRP A 163 13.24 -5.65 -7.72
C TRP A 163 14.12 -5.40 -8.93
N HIS A 164 14.08 -6.30 -9.93
CA HIS A 164 14.88 -6.17 -11.14
C HIS A 164 14.36 -5.02 -12.01
N GLU A 165 13.06 -4.95 -12.20
CA GLU A 165 12.37 -3.94 -13.00
C GLU A 165 12.51 -2.53 -12.39
N LEU A 166 12.54 -2.43 -11.05
CA LEU A 166 12.76 -1.15 -10.36
C LEU A 166 14.10 -0.48 -10.74
N ARG A 167 15.12 -1.25 -11.15
CA ARG A 167 16.43 -0.70 -11.56
C ARG A 167 16.36 0.17 -12.81
N THR A 168 15.32 -0.02 -13.60
CA THR A 168 15.11 0.71 -14.86
C THR A 168 13.88 1.61 -14.82
N LEU A 169 13.22 1.72 -13.66
CA LEU A 169 12.07 2.61 -13.50
C LEU A 169 12.54 4.06 -13.45
N ASP A 170 12.34 4.77 -14.54
CA ASP A 170 12.70 6.19 -14.69
C ASP A 170 11.55 7.10 -14.24
N LEU A 171 11.12 6.90 -12.99
CA LEU A 171 10.10 7.71 -12.34
C LEU A 171 10.53 8.10 -10.93
N PRO A 172 10.27 9.34 -10.49
CA PRO A 172 10.42 9.73 -9.10
C PRO A 172 9.60 8.80 -8.19
N LEU A 173 10.27 8.21 -7.18
CA LEU A 173 9.68 7.24 -6.27
C LEU A 173 10.01 7.60 -4.82
N LEU A 174 9.00 7.73 -3.98
CA LEU A 174 9.16 7.88 -2.53
C LEU A 174 8.67 6.63 -1.82
N ALA A 175 9.53 6.00 -1.03
CA ALA A 175 9.18 4.86 -0.18
C ALA A 175 9.14 5.31 1.28
N ILE A 176 7.96 5.24 1.90
CA ILE A 176 7.71 5.64 3.30
C ILE A 176 7.48 4.39 4.15
N ALA A 177 8.08 4.34 5.33
CA ALA A 177 7.81 3.31 6.33
C ALA A 177 7.82 3.90 7.74
N GLY A 178 7.20 3.23 8.68
CA GLY A 178 7.28 3.61 10.10
C GLY A 178 8.52 3.04 10.76
N ALA A 179 9.11 3.78 11.71
CA ALA A 179 10.34 3.41 12.41
C ALA A 179 10.18 2.14 13.28
N ARG A 180 8.95 1.82 13.71
CA ARG A 180 8.65 0.63 14.51
C ARG A 180 8.37 -0.63 13.68
N ASP A 181 8.44 -0.52 12.35
CA ASP A 181 8.32 -1.64 11.41
C ASP A 181 9.67 -1.88 10.72
N ASP A 182 10.54 -2.65 11.35
CA ASP A 182 11.89 -2.93 10.85
C ASP A 182 11.89 -3.54 9.45
N GLY A 183 10.95 -4.45 9.18
CA GLY A 183 10.86 -5.15 7.91
C GLY A 183 10.55 -4.21 6.74
N TYR A 184 9.54 -3.34 6.91
CA TYR A 184 9.17 -2.40 5.86
C TYR A 184 10.07 -1.17 5.83
N SER A 185 10.72 -0.80 6.94
CA SER A 185 11.80 0.20 6.95
C SER A 185 13.00 -0.28 6.12
N ALA A 186 13.39 -1.54 6.26
CA ALA A 186 14.43 -2.15 5.42
C ALA A 186 13.99 -2.21 3.94
N ALA A 187 12.73 -2.57 3.66
CA ALA A 187 12.19 -2.60 2.30
C ALA A 187 12.17 -1.21 1.66
N ALA A 188 11.77 -0.16 2.38
CA ALA A 188 11.79 1.22 1.89
C ALA A 188 13.21 1.68 1.54
N LYS A 189 14.19 1.42 2.40
CA LYS A 189 15.61 1.72 2.14
C LYS A 189 16.14 0.94 0.93
N ARG A 190 15.72 -0.33 0.78
CA ARG A 190 16.09 -1.15 -0.37
C ARG A 190 15.48 -0.63 -1.67
N ILE A 191 14.22 -0.20 -1.68
CA ILE A 191 13.58 0.45 -2.84
C ILE A 191 14.39 1.68 -3.24
N ALA A 192 14.74 2.55 -2.27
CA ALA A 192 15.51 3.76 -2.50
C ALA A 192 16.92 3.48 -3.06
N SER A 193 17.55 2.37 -2.70
CA SER A 193 18.87 1.98 -3.23
C SER A 193 18.79 1.22 -4.57
N THR A 194 17.59 0.82 -5.00
CA THR A 194 17.40 0.00 -6.21
C THR A 194 16.95 0.84 -7.40
N ALA A 195 15.94 1.70 -7.22
CA ALA A 195 15.40 2.52 -8.30
C ALA A 195 16.19 3.84 -8.43
N PRO A 196 16.51 4.29 -9.67
CA PRO A 196 17.42 5.42 -9.91
C PRO A 196 16.99 6.74 -9.27
N HIS A 197 15.68 7.02 -9.26
CA HIS A 197 15.09 8.26 -8.75
C HIS A 197 14.27 8.04 -7.47
N ALA A 198 14.66 7.04 -6.66
CA ALA A 198 13.94 6.71 -5.45
C ALA A 198 14.56 7.34 -4.20
N ARG A 199 13.71 7.69 -3.25
CA ARG A 199 14.06 8.15 -1.90
C ARG A 199 13.33 7.32 -0.86
N ALA A 200 13.91 7.14 0.32
CA ALA A 200 13.25 6.56 1.48
C ALA A 200 13.02 7.63 2.55
N ALA A 201 11.87 7.54 3.22
CA ALA A 201 11.56 8.33 4.40
C ALA A 201 11.03 7.41 5.52
N ILE A 202 11.56 7.59 6.71
CA ILE A 202 11.14 6.83 7.90
C ILE A 202 10.39 7.77 8.82
N VAL A 203 9.17 7.38 9.20
CA VAL A 203 8.28 8.15 10.07
C VAL A 203 8.47 7.66 11.50
N GLU A 204 8.96 8.54 12.35
CA GLU A 204 9.13 8.25 13.77
C GLU A 204 7.77 7.99 14.44
N GLU A 205 7.78 7.21 15.52
CA GLU A 205 6.62 6.85 16.32
C GLU A 205 5.46 6.17 15.54
N ALA A 206 5.77 5.58 14.38
CA ALA A 206 4.82 4.85 13.55
C ALA A 206 5.29 3.43 13.25
N GLY A 207 4.35 2.50 13.18
CA GLY A 207 4.55 1.13 12.72
C GLY A 207 4.16 0.94 11.26
N HIS A 208 3.49 -0.19 10.96
CA HIS A 208 3.16 -0.57 9.58
C HIS A 208 2.26 0.43 8.83
N ALA A 209 1.42 1.16 9.53
CA ALA A 209 0.45 2.09 8.93
C ALA A 209 0.75 3.57 9.30
N PRO A 210 1.91 4.14 8.90
CA PRO A 210 2.28 5.50 9.27
C PRO A 210 1.28 6.55 8.78
N GLN A 211 0.58 6.33 7.67
CA GLN A 211 -0.47 7.22 7.17
C GLN A 211 -1.69 7.33 8.10
N LEU A 212 -1.89 6.33 8.97
CA LEU A 212 -2.95 6.36 9.98
C LEU A 212 -2.45 6.88 11.33
N GLN A 213 -1.20 6.53 11.70
CA GLN A 213 -0.63 6.86 13.00
C GLN A 213 -0.04 8.26 13.05
N GLN A 214 0.52 8.75 11.94
CA GLN A 214 1.19 10.04 11.80
C GLN A 214 0.78 10.73 10.47
N PRO A 215 -0.52 10.99 10.23
CA PRO A 215 -1.01 11.48 8.94
C PRO A 215 -0.38 12.81 8.52
N ALA A 216 -0.10 13.72 9.47
CA ALA A 216 0.53 15.00 9.17
C ALA A 216 1.96 14.83 8.66
N ALA A 217 2.75 13.97 9.28
CA ALA A 217 4.11 13.69 8.82
C ALA A 217 4.13 13.05 7.44
N VAL A 218 3.21 12.11 7.16
CA VAL A 218 3.10 11.47 5.84
C VAL A 218 2.65 12.48 4.78
N ALA A 219 1.67 13.34 5.08
CA ALA A 219 1.22 14.39 4.16
C ALA A 219 2.33 15.39 3.84
N GLU A 220 3.13 15.79 4.83
CA GLU A 220 4.27 16.68 4.62
C GLU A 220 5.35 16.04 3.73
N LEU A 221 5.68 14.77 3.95
CA LEU A 221 6.64 14.02 3.13
C LEU A 221 6.16 13.91 1.67
N ILE A 222 4.88 13.60 1.45
CA ILE A 222 4.28 13.53 0.11
C ILE A 222 4.32 14.91 -0.55
N THR A 223 3.92 15.96 0.18
CA THR A 223 3.90 17.34 -0.36
C THR A 223 5.29 17.79 -0.80
N ARG A 224 6.29 17.66 0.06
CA ARG A 224 7.69 18.02 -0.27
C ARG A 224 8.21 17.24 -1.47
N PHE A 225 7.95 15.94 -1.50
CA PHE A 225 8.36 15.10 -2.63
C PHE A 225 7.73 15.55 -3.95
N LEU A 226 6.42 15.86 -3.95
CA LEU A 226 5.72 16.33 -5.15
C LEU A 226 6.16 17.73 -5.57
N ASP A 227 6.49 18.62 -4.62
CA ASP A 227 7.06 19.93 -4.90
C ASP A 227 8.44 19.80 -5.57
N ASP A 228 9.29 18.88 -5.09
CA ASP A 228 10.60 18.60 -5.71
C ASP A 228 10.43 18.07 -7.14
N VAL A 229 9.48 17.16 -7.38
CA VAL A 229 9.18 16.61 -8.71
C VAL A 229 8.66 17.68 -9.68
N ALA A 230 7.88 18.64 -9.18
CA ALA A 230 7.33 19.72 -10.01
C ALA A 230 8.36 20.77 -10.39
N ASN A 231 9.48 20.90 -9.65
CA ASN A 231 10.52 21.91 -9.83
C ASN A 231 11.80 21.36 -10.49
N GLY A 232 11.91 20.07 -10.69
CA GLY A 232 13.06 19.39 -11.32
C GLY A 232 12.78 18.99 -12.74
#